data_11433b9e707c541ae8c4e7e47639f227
#
_entry.id   11433b9e707c541ae8c4e7e47639f227
#
_cell.length_a   1.000
_cell.length_b   1.000
_cell.length_c   1.000
_cell.angle_alpha   90.00
_cell.angle_beta   90.00
_cell.angle_gamma   90.00
#
_symmetry.space_group_name_H-M   'P 1'
#
loop_
_entity.id
_entity.type
_entity.pdbx_description
1 polymer ?
#
loop_
_entity_poly.entity_id
_entity_poly.type
_entity_poly.pdbx_seq_one_letter_code
_entity_poly.pdbx_strand_id
1 'polypeptide(L)'
;MKKIETGAARPETFPEQWPGQCEVFSHFEYACGIPSILYAVTTYKENGLGNVCCGAWASFPGDGGGFYALVPLPASTHTLANIRRTGEFCVNFLPVRHFDALMRTVRQNGMEDDEFTEGGFTPEPARTVGAPRIAESFLTLEC
;
A
#
# COMPACT_ATOMS: atom_id res chain seq x y z
N MET A 1 15.89 18.92 22.34
CA MET A 1 14.97 18.11 21.50
C MET A 1 14.59 18.97 20.30
N LYS A 2 14.82 18.50 19.09
CA LYS A 2 14.46 19.25 17.86
C LYS A 2 12.95 19.04 17.64
N LYS A 3 12.19 20.13 17.63
CA LYS A 3 10.75 20.05 17.29
C LYS A 3 10.63 19.91 15.77
N ILE A 4 9.72 19.06 15.34
CA ILE A 4 9.28 19.01 13.96
C ILE A 4 8.12 19.99 13.84
N GLU A 5 8.32 21.05 13.07
CA GLU A 5 7.27 22.01 12.75
C GLU A 5 6.70 21.62 11.39
N THR A 6 5.38 21.41 11.36
CA THR A 6 4.65 21.12 10.13
C THR A 6 3.85 22.36 9.74
N GLY A 7 3.91 22.73 8.48
CA GLY A 7 3.23 23.91 7.93
C GLY A 7 2.42 23.54 6.68
N ALA A 8 1.74 24.53 6.12
CA ALA A 8 0.93 24.36 4.90
C ALA A 8 1.77 24.26 3.62
N ALA A 9 3.09 24.43 3.71
CA ALA A 9 3.98 24.36 2.56
C ALA A 9 4.35 22.90 2.24
N ARG A 10 4.31 22.57 0.96
CA ARG A 10 4.81 21.27 0.47
C ARG A 10 6.32 21.18 0.73
N PRO A 11 6.84 20.07 1.29
CA PRO A 11 8.27 19.87 1.43
C PRO A 11 8.97 19.87 0.06
N GLU A 12 10.02 20.67 -0.12
CA GLU A 12 10.78 20.78 -1.38
C GLU A 12 11.37 19.42 -1.82
N THR A 13 11.63 18.54 -0.87
CA THR A 13 12.21 17.21 -1.09
C THR A 13 11.20 16.12 -1.43
N PHE A 14 9.93 16.47 -1.60
CA PHE A 14 8.88 15.48 -1.89
C PHE A 14 8.40 15.60 -3.35
N PRO A 15 9.05 14.88 -4.30
CA PRO A 15 8.60 14.85 -5.68
C PRO A 15 7.28 14.08 -5.81
N GLU A 16 6.40 14.56 -6.66
CA GLU A 16 5.21 13.79 -7.03
C GLU A 16 5.60 12.49 -7.73
N GLN A 17 4.99 11.38 -7.32
CA GLN A 17 5.16 10.09 -7.97
C GLN A 17 4.21 9.89 -9.16
N TRP A 18 3.09 10.62 -9.16
CA TRP A 18 2.16 10.70 -10.29
C TRP A 18 1.54 12.11 -10.35
N PRO A 19 1.10 12.56 -11.54
CA PRO A 19 0.48 13.87 -11.69
C PRO A 19 -0.73 14.05 -10.78
N GLY A 20 -0.79 15.14 -10.03
CA GLY A 20 -1.89 15.49 -9.12
C GLY A 20 -1.82 14.80 -7.74
N GLN A 21 -0.75 14.06 -7.43
CA GLN A 21 -0.58 13.44 -6.11
C GLN A 21 -0.73 14.45 -4.96
N CYS A 22 -0.13 15.61 -5.10
CA CYS A 22 -0.17 16.65 -4.07
C CYS A 22 -1.54 17.34 -3.97
N GLU A 23 -2.39 17.23 -4.97
CA GLU A 23 -3.78 17.71 -4.91
C GLU A 23 -4.66 16.71 -4.17
N VAL A 24 -4.46 15.41 -4.41
CA VAL A 24 -5.18 14.32 -3.73
C VAL A 24 -4.79 14.24 -2.27
N PHE A 25 -3.51 14.41 -1.96
CA PHE A 25 -2.98 14.39 -0.61
C PHE A 25 -2.58 15.80 -0.16
N SER A 26 -3.57 16.70 -0.05
CA SER A 26 -3.36 18.10 0.33
C SER A 26 -2.86 18.35 1.76
N HIS A 27 -2.74 17.27 2.55
CA HIS A 27 -2.33 17.34 3.97
C HIS A 27 -0.94 16.75 4.22
N PHE A 28 -0.02 16.89 3.26
CA PHE A 28 1.34 16.39 3.38
C PHE A 28 2.07 16.88 4.62
N GLU A 29 1.84 18.11 5.03
CA GLU A 29 2.43 18.69 6.23
C GLU A 29 2.07 17.91 7.50
N TYR A 30 0.88 17.33 7.56
CA TYR A 30 0.47 16.49 8.68
C TYR A 30 1.00 15.07 8.55
N ALA A 31 0.92 14.50 7.34
CA ALA A 31 1.33 13.13 7.07
C ALA A 31 2.84 12.91 7.24
N CYS A 32 3.66 13.85 6.78
CA CYS A 32 5.12 13.75 6.86
C CYS A 32 5.66 13.82 8.30
N GLY A 33 4.91 14.39 9.23
CA GLY A 33 5.32 14.51 10.64
C GLY A 33 4.92 13.32 11.51
N ILE A 34 4.05 12.44 11.02
CA ILE A 34 3.52 11.31 11.79
C ILE A 34 4.23 10.02 11.37
N PRO A 35 5.01 9.38 12.28
CA PRO A 35 5.58 8.06 12.00
C PRO A 35 4.47 7.06 11.68
N SER A 36 4.61 6.38 10.54
CA SER A 36 3.65 5.38 10.07
C SER A 36 4.36 4.13 9.61
N ILE A 37 3.67 3.00 9.74
CA ILE A 37 4.16 1.72 9.23
C ILE A 37 3.89 1.66 7.74
N LEU A 38 4.93 1.38 6.94
CA LEU A 38 4.80 1.14 5.52
C LEU A 38 4.37 -0.32 5.28
N TYR A 39 3.41 -0.52 4.40
CA TYR A 39 2.89 -1.84 4.04
C TYR A 39 2.48 -1.88 2.56
N ALA A 40 2.28 -3.10 2.04
CA ALA A 40 1.74 -3.34 0.71
C ALA A 40 0.41 -4.08 0.80
N VAL A 41 -0.64 -3.58 0.14
CA VAL A 41 -1.89 -4.31 -0.07
C VAL A 41 -1.80 -5.03 -1.41
N THR A 42 -2.01 -6.34 -1.40
CA THR A 42 -1.95 -7.15 -2.62
C THR A 42 -3.31 -7.75 -2.95
N THR A 43 -3.62 -7.78 -4.24
CA THR A 43 -4.82 -8.35 -4.83
C THR A 43 -4.49 -8.91 -6.22
N TYR A 44 -5.41 -9.65 -6.84
CA TYR A 44 -5.36 -9.93 -8.27
C TYR A 44 -6.31 -9.01 -9.03
N LYS A 45 -5.86 -8.49 -10.17
CA LYS A 45 -6.66 -7.78 -11.16
C LYS A 45 -7.64 -8.77 -11.85
N GLU A 46 -8.62 -8.26 -12.56
CA GLU A 46 -9.59 -9.10 -13.28
C GLU A 46 -8.95 -9.99 -14.36
N ASN A 47 -7.89 -9.49 -14.98
CA ASN A 47 -7.08 -10.24 -15.96
C ASN A 47 -6.08 -11.23 -15.34
N GLY A 48 -6.08 -11.39 -14.01
CA GLY A 48 -5.21 -12.31 -13.29
C GLY A 48 -3.82 -11.78 -12.96
N LEU A 49 -3.47 -10.58 -13.41
CA LEU A 49 -2.19 -9.96 -13.06
C LEU A 49 -2.16 -9.50 -11.60
N GLY A 50 -0.98 -9.48 -11.02
CA GLY A 50 -0.78 -9.05 -9.65
C GLY A 50 -0.90 -7.53 -9.48
N ASN A 51 -1.49 -7.11 -8.37
CA ASN A 51 -1.59 -5.71 -7.97
C ASN A 51 -0.97 -5.52 -6.59
N VAL A 52 -0.11 -4.51 -6.45
CA VAL A 52 0.62 -4.16 -5.23
C VAL A 52 0.44 -2.68 -4.94
N CYS A 53 -0.33 -2.34 -3.93
CA CYS A 53 -0.60 -0.96 -3.53
C CYS A 53 0.17 -0.63 -2.25
N CYS A 54 1.12 0.31 -2.33
CA CYS A 54 1.82 0.82 -1.17
C CYS A 54 0.90 1.70 -0.31
N GLY A 55 0.91 1.48 0.99
CA GLY A 55 0.19 2.29 1.98
C GLY A 55 1.04 2.59 3.21
N ALA A 56 0.69 3.68 3.90
CA ALA A 56 1.37 4.11 5.12
C ALA A 56 0.40 4.46 6.26
N TRP A 57 -0.88 4.56 5.97
CA TRP A 57 -1.90 4.98 6.94
C TRP A 57 -2.87 3.83 7.21
N ALA A 58 -2.54 3.01 8.19
CA ALA A 58 -3.40 1.90 8.58
C ALA A 58 -3.53 1.82 10.11
N SER A 59 -4.56 1.15 10.55
CA SER A 59 -4.75 0.76 11.94
C SER A 59 -5.08 -0.73 11.99
N PHE A 60 -4.54 -1.41 12.99
CA PHE A 60 -4.70 -2.86 13.18
C PHE A 60 -5.28 -3.13 14.57
N PRO A 61 -6.55 -2.71 14.83
CA PRO A 61 -7.20 -2.97 16.10
C PRO A 61 -7.62 -4.42 16.23
N GLY A 62 -7.71 -4.88 17.47
CA GLY A 62 -8.24 -6.20 17.81
C GLY A 62 -8.95 -6.17 19.16
N ASP A 63 -9.96 -6.99 19.30
CA ASP A 63 -10.71 -7.22 20.53
C ASP A 63 -11.14 -8.67 20.66
N GLY A 64 -12.03 -8.98 21.58
CA GLY A 64 -12.58 -10.33 21.76
C GLY A 64 -13.37 -10.87 20.56
N GLY A 65 -13.72 -10.02 19.59
CA GLY A 65 -14.42 -10.40 18.36
C GLY A 65 -13.49 -10.68 17.17
N GLY A 66 -12.20 -10.36 17.29
CA GLY A 66 -11.22 -10.60 16.22
C GLY A 66 -10.25 -9.46 15.99
N PHE A 67 -9.47 -9.58 14.91
CA PHE A 67 -8.53 -8.57 14.44
C PHE A 67 -9.06 -7.93 13.15
N TYR A 68 -8.79 -6.64 13.02
CA TYR A 68 -9.24 -5.83 11.89
C TYR A 68 -8.07 -5.09 11.28
N ALA A 69 -8.02 -5.03 9.94
CA ALA A 69 -7.13 -4.16 9.21
C ALA A 69 -7.95 -3.00 8.61
N LEU A 70 -7.72 -1.79 9.09
CA LEU A 70 -8.31 -0.57 8.54
C LEU A 70 -7.28 0.08 7.63
N VAL A 71 -7.45 -0.09 6.33
CA VAL A 71 -6.54 0.43 5.29
C VAL A 71 -7.29 1.46 4.43
N PRO A 72 -6.84 2.71 4.38
CA PRO A 72 -7.43 3.71 3.50
C PRO A 72 -7.02 3.43 2.06
N LEU A 73 -7.98 3.38 1.16
CA LEU A 73 -7.76 3.20 -0.27
C LEU A 73 -8.53 4.28 -1.04
N PRO A 74 -7.88 5.07 -1.90
CA PRO A 74 -8.59 6.01 -2.76
C PRO A 74 -9.59 5.28 -3.66
N ALA A 75 -10.74 5.92 -3.91
CA ALA A 75 -11.86 5.29 -4.63
C ALA A 75 -11.53 4.90 -6.08
N SER A 76 -10.52 5.52 -6.67
CA SER A 76 -10.08 5.29 -8.05
C SER A 76 -9.03 4.20 -8.21
N THR A 77 -8.61 3.52 -7.12
CA THR A 77 -7.54 2.51 -7.21
C THR A 77 -8.03 1.17 -7.73
N HIS A 78 -7.20 0.48 -8.50
CA HIS A 78 -7.42 -0.92 -8.90
C HIS A 78 -7.57 -1.82 -7.67
N THR A 79 -6.79 -1.56 -6.62
CA THR A 79 -6.84 -2.30 -5.36
C THR A 79 -8.24 -2.32 -4.76
N LEU A 80 -8.89 -1.14 -4.64
CA LEU A 80 -10.26 -1.08 -4.12
C LEU A 80 -11.27 -1.78 -5.04
N ALA A 81 -11.12 -1.62 -6.36
CA ALA A 81 -11.97 -2.31 -7.33
C ALA A 81 -11.84 -3.83 -7.21
N ASN A 82 -10.60 -4.34 -7.08
CA ASN A 82 -10.32 -5.75 -6.89
C ASN A 82 -10.92 -6.29 -5.59
N ILE A 83 -10.73 -5.57 -4.46
CA ILE A 83 -11.30 -5.96 -3.15
C ILE A 83 -12.84 -6.00 -3.22
N ARG A 84 -13.48 -5.04 -3.86
CA ARG A 84 -14.94 -5.05 -4.03
C ARG A 84 -15.44 -6.24 -4.86
N ARG A 85 -14.64 -6.68 -5.82
CA ARG A 85 -14.96 -7.84 -6.66
C ARG A 85 -14.76 -9.17 -5.94
N THR A 86 -13.66 -9.31 -5.17
CA THR A 86 -13.27 -10.59 -4.55
C THR A 86 -13.66 -10.72 -3.08
N GLY A 87 -13.73 -9.60 -2.35
CA GLY A 87 -13.89 -9.57 -0.91
C GLY A 87 -12.59 -9.89 -0.15
N GLU A 88 -11.45 -10.00 -0.83
CA GLU A 88 -10.21 -10.53 -0.28
C GLU A 88 -8.99 -9.68 -0.63
N PHE A 89 -8.02 -9.61 0.28
CA PHE A 89 -6.71 -8.98 0.07
C PHE A 89 -5.69 -9.47 1.10
N CYS A 90 -4.41 -9.24 0.83
CA CYS A 90 -3.36 -9.42 1.84
C CYS A 90 -2.72 -8.07 2.19
N VAL A 91 -2.33 -7.90 3.45
CA VAL A 91 -1.47 -6.79 3.90
C VAL A 91 -0.10 -7.36 4.21
N ASN A 92 0.91 -6.88 3.51
CA ASN A 92 2.28 -7.40 3.57
C ASN A 92 3.21 -6.36 4.17
N PHE A 93 4.01 -6.76 5.16
CA PHE A 93 5.02 -5.92 5.81
C PHE A 93 6.40 -6.36 5.34
N LEU A 94 7.11 -5.44 4.71
CA LEU A 94 8.38 -5.70 4.05
C LEU A 94 9.55 -5.13 4.85
N PRO A 95 10.71 -5.82 4.90
CA PRO A 95 11.93 -5.23 5.42
C PRO A 95 12.33 -3.96 4.64
N VAL A 96 12.99 -3.03 5.32
CA VAL A 96 13.40 -1.73 4.74
C VAL A 96 14.24 -1.84 3.47
N ARG A 97 14.99 -2.94 3.30
CA ARG A 97 15.77 -3.20 2.07
C ARG A 97 14.91 -3.28 0.80
N HIS A 98 13.60 -3.49 0.94
CA HIS A 98 12.64 -3.52 -0.17
C HIS A 98 11.91 -2.19 -0.38
N PHE A 99 12.35 -1.11 0.28
CA PHE A 99 11.73 0.20 0.16
C PHE A 99 11.69 0.70 -1.30
N ASP A 100 12.82 0.65 -2.00
CA ASP A 100 12.89 1.10 -3.40
C ASP A 100 12.02 0.22 -4.32
N ALA A 101 11.94 -1.07 -4.04
CA ALA A 101 11.08 -2.01 -4.74
C ALA A 101 9.60 -1.61 -4.58
N LEU A 102 9.19 -1.34 -3.35
CA LEU A 102 7.83 -0.91 -3.03
C LEU A 102 7.50 0.46 -3.64
N MET A 103 8.46 1.38 -3.67
CA MET A 103 8.27 2.70 -4.30
C MET A 103 8.05 2.62 -5.82
N ARG A 104 8.54 1.57 -6.50
CA ARG A 104 8.23 1.37 -7.92
C ARG A 104 6.76 1.08 -8.17
N THR A 105 6.07 0.44 -7.23
CA THR A 105 4.63 0.12 -7.34
C THR A 105 3.71 1.31 -7.00
N VAL A 106 4.26 2.43 -6.49
CA VAL A 106 3.47 3.65 -6.20
C VAL A 106 3.06 4.40 -7.47
N ARG A 107 3.67 4.08 -8.61
CA ARG A 107 3.35 4.71 -9.89
C ARG A 107 1.91 4.42 -10.28
N GLN A 108 1.37 5.26 -11.16
CA GLN A 108 0.05 5.04 -11.75
C GLN A 108 0.14 3.93 -12.80
N ASN A 109 -0.15 2.69 -12.38
CA ASN A 109 -0.09 1.50 -13.21
C ASN A 109 -1.43 1.23 -13.90
N GLY A 110 -1.40 0.73 -15.13
CA GLY A 110 -2.57 0.31 -15.90
C GLY A 110 -3.08 -1.08 -15.50
N MET A 111 -4.16 -1.49 -16.14
CA MET A 111 -4.72 -2.84 -15.93
C MET A 111 -3.79 -3.94 -16.46
N GLU A 112 -2.99 -3.64 -17.50
CA GLU A 112 -2.08 -4.58 -18.16
C GLU A 112 -0.70 -4.69 -17.48
N ASP A 113 -0.44 -3.87 -16.47
CA ASP A 113 0.85 -3.88 -15.76
C ASP A 113 0.80 -4.93 -14.64
N ASP A 114 1.85 -5.75 -14.52
CA ASP A 114 2.03 -6.67 -13.39
C ASP A 114 2.94 -6.02 -12.33
N GLU A 115 2.31 -5.53 -11.27
CA GLU A 115 3.01 -4.78 -10.23
C GLU A 115 3.95 -5.64 -9.37
N PHE A 116 3.77 -6.96 -9.34
CA PHE A 116 4.77 -7.86 -8.75
C PHE A 116 6.06 -7.85 -9.58
N THR A 117 5.94 -7.98 -10.89
CA THR A 117 7.09 -7.92 -11.81
C THR A 117 7.78 -6.55 -11.74
N GLU A 118 7.02 -5.47 -11.76
CA GLU A 118 7.56 -4.10 -11.69
C GLU A 118 8.26 -3.81 -10.35
N GLY A 119 7.68 -4.26 -9.26
CA GLY A 119 8.28 -4.19 -7.93
C GLY A 119 9.50 -5.10 -7.78
N GLY A 120 9.58 -6.16 -8.59
CA GLY A 120 10.55 -7.24 -8.42
C GLY A 120 10.22 -8.12 -7.21
N PHE A 121 8.93 -8.31 -6.95
CA PHE A 121 8.42 -9.15 -5.88
C PHE A 121 8.07 -10.55 -6.38
N THR A 122 8.17 -11.52 -5.49
CA THR A 122 7.77 -12.91 -5.75
C THR A 122 6.36 -13.14 -5.22
N PRO A 123 5.35 -13.40 -6.08
CA PRO A 123 4.02 -13.74 -5.61
C PRO A 123 4.04 -15.12 -4.95
N GLU A 124 3.41 -15.23 -3.79
CA GLU A 124 3.25 -16.48 -3.05
C GLU A 124 1.76 -16.71 -2.76
N PRO A 125 1.22 -17.93 -2.93
CA PRO A 125 -0.17 -18.22 -2.59
C PRO A 125 -0.45 -17.95 -1.09
N ALA A 126 -1.56 -17.29 -0.80
CA ALA A 126 -2.07 -17.19 0.55
C ALA A 126 -2.68 -18.54 0.99
N ARG A 127 -2.88 -18.71 2.30
CA ARG A 127 -3.39 -19.95 2.89
C ARG A 127 -4.91 -19.97 2.98
N THR A 128 -5.51 -18.80 3.21
CA THR A 128 -6.94 -18.67 3.56
C THR A 128 -7.73 -17.81 2.60
N VAL A 129 -7.04 -17.02 1.74
CA VAL A 129 -7.67 -16.13 0.77
C VAL A 129 -7.08 -16.33 -0.63
N GLY A 130 -7.79 -15.91 -1.66
CA GLY A 130 -7.33 -15.98 -3.04
C GLY A 130 -6.35 -14.89 -3.45
N ALA A 131 -6.15 -13.86 -2.62
CA ALA A 131 -5.19 -12.79 -2.89
C ALA A 131 -3.75 -13.27 -2.69
N PRO A 132 -2.76 -12.78 -3.49
CA PRO A 132 -1.37 -13.22 -3.37
C PRO A 132 -0.68 -12.56 -2.17
N ARG A 133 0.26 -13.27 -1.54
CA ARG A 133 1.23 -12.71 -0.61
C ARG A 133 2.49 -12.28 -1.37
N ILE A 134 3.31 -11.46 -0.72
CA ILE A 134 4.68 -11.16 -1.18
C ILE A 134 5.64 -12.05 -0.39
N ALA A 135 6.38 -12.93 -1.07
CA ALA A 135 7.29 -13.89 -0.42
C ALA A 135 8.39 -13.22 0.41
N GLU A 136 8.80 -12.00 0.06
CA GLU A 136 9.81 -11.22 0.76
C GLU A 136 9.31 -10.58 2.06
N SER A 137 8.02 -10.68 2.38
CA SER A 137 7.42 -10.12 3.58
C SER A 137 7.80 -10.92 4.83
N PHE A 138 8.10 -10.21 5.91
CA PHE A 138 8.32 -10.86 7.20
C PHE A 138 7.02 -11.12 7.98
N LEU A 139 5.93 -10.45 7.59
CA LEU A 139 4.59 -10.63 8.14
C LEU A 139 3.56 -10.36 7.06
N THR A 140 2.55 -11.21 6.97
CA THR A 140 1.39 -11.02 6.10
C THR A 140 0.10 -11.25 6.88
N LEU A 141 -0.87 -10.36 6.70
CA LEU A 141 -2.25 -10.53 7.17
C LEU A 141 -3.12 -10.88 5.97
N GLU A 142 -3.81 -12.00 6.05
CA GLU A 142 -4.79 -12.45 5.06
C GLU A 142 -6.20 -11.98 5.48
N CYS A 143 -6.83 -11.18 4.64
CA CYS A 143 -8.05 -10.42 4.97
C CYS A 143 -9.19 -10.71 3.98
#